data_2392fd3c37339677d48009fdf84181ac
#
_entry.id   2392fd3c37339677d48009fdf84181ac
#
_cell.length_a   1.000
_cell.length_b   1.000
_cell.length_c   1.000
_cell.angle_alpha   90.00
_cell.angle_beta   90.00
_cell.angle_gamma   90.00
#
_symmetry.space_group_name_H-M   'P 1'
#
loop_
_entity.id
_entity.type
_entity.pdbx_description
1 polymer ?
#
loop_
_entity_poly.entity_id
_entity_poly.type
_entity_poly.pdbx_seq_one_letter_code
_entity_poly.pdbx_strand_id
1 'polypeptide(L)'
;MPAPETLTPLVVRFGAFGDMLLLIPMLKALARRYGRPCELVSSGRWTAPLMQRVPACGPVRLLTSRRAPYWFNRSQWELVDWLRQHPPGPVYVFEPDEKSHWLLHRGGIKQEWICSLRGFPRQTGESIMHHALRLARETPAALNGSAGYAVDPSFHPDARPTLTEADQRDCHEWLSAKGLADSPLVLLQPGNKKTMKGGNRTRSSNVDYWPESHWAMLITGLRERMPAARLIICGSPAERPLAEDIVASLPSARERVVIATDDLPILRLLALQTLAHSMISVNTGPAHGAATMGCPLVVLFTRHQHRSADLYAPQPTTAPVEILFPASIDPEADLSSIAPETVLAAWQKLSVAG
;
A
#
# COMPACT_ATOMS: atom_id res chain seq x y z
N MET A 1 19.78 36.77 12.01
CA MET A 1 18.42 36.40 11.59
C MET A 1 17.90 35.37 12.59
N PRO A 2 16.70 35.50 13.16
CA PRO A 2 16.15 34.41 13.96
C PRO A 2 16.10 33.15 13.11
N ALA A 3 16.41 31.99 13.73
CA ALA A 3 16.24 30.70 13.06
C ALA A 3 14.81 30.59 12.54
N PRO A 4 14.58 30.09 11.30
CA PRO A 4 13.22 29.94 10.80
C PRO A 4 12.42 29.11 11.81
N GLU A 5 11.25 29.61 12.20
CA GLU A 5 10.35 28.85 13.06
C GLU A 5 10.12 27.48 12.41
N THR A 6 10.39 26.42 13.17
CA THR A 6 10.26 25.05 12.66
C THR A 6 8.79 24.71 12.53
N LEU A 7 8.25 24.80 11.31
CA LEU A 7 6.86 24.45 11.00
C LEU A 7 6.67 22.94 10.90
N THR A 8 5.58 22.43 11.46
CA THR A 8 5.22 21.02 11.36
C THR A 8 4.25 20.83 10.19
N PRO A 9 4.61 20.07 9.13
CA PRO A 9 3.70 19.83 8.02
C PRO A 9 2.59 18.85 8.43
N LEU A 10 1.34 19.19 8.08
CA LEU A 10 0.18 18.34 8.23
C LEU A 10 -0.16 17.70 6.87
N VAL A 11 -0.31 16.38 6.84
CA VAL A 11 -0.73 15.65 5.64
C VAL A 11 -2.10 15.03 5.85
N VAL A 12 -2.98 15.13 4.86
CA VAL A 12 -4.32 14.51 4.87
C VAL A 12 -4.41 13.49 3.76
N ARG A 13 -4.57 12.21 4.14
CA ARG A 13 -4.74 11.09 3.20
C ARG A 13 -5.57 9.97 3.81
N PHE A 14 -6.64 9.53 3.11
CA PHE A 14 -7.53 8.43 3.49
C PHE A 14 -7.41 7.27 2.51
N GLY A 15 -6.25 6.65 2.45
CA GLY A 15 -5.93 5.59 1.50
C GLY A 15 -6.14 4.17 2.05
N ALA A 16 -6.08 3.18 1.16
CA ALA A 16 -5.87 1.78 1.50
C ALA A 16 -4.38 1.54 1.84
N PHE A 17 -4.02 0.32 2.24
CA PHE A 17 -2.67 -0.03 2.65
C PHE A 17 -1.60 0.36 1.59
N GLY A 18 -1.82 -0.03 0.33
CA GLY A 18 -0.91 0.35 -0.76
C GLY A 18 -0.79 1.86 -0.97
N ASP A 19 -1.91 2.60 -0.90
CA ASP A 19 -1.91 4.07 -0.99
C ASP A 19 -1.05 4.71 0.09
N MET A 20 -1.06 4.14 1.29
CA MET A 20 -0.28 4.67 2.42
C MET A 20 1.21 4.37 2.27
N LEU A 21 1.58 3.24 1.67
CA LEU A 21 2.98 2.99 1.31
C LEU A 21 3.46 3.98 0.23
N LEU A 22 2.66 4.21 -0.80
CA LEU A 22 2.97 5.17 -1.86
C LEU A 22 3.02 6.64 -1.37
N LEU A 23 2.47 6.93 -0.18
CA LEU A 23 2.56 8.24 0.46
C LEU A 23 3.88 8.48 1.19
N ILE A 24 4.59 7.41 1.60
CA ILE A 24 5.82 7.53 2.41
C ILE A 24 6.88 8.47 1.78
N PRO A 25 7.15 8.42 0.46
CA PRO A 25 8.08 9.35 -0.16
C PRO A 25 7.69 10.82 0.01
N MET A 26 6.40 11.15 -0.06
CA MET A 26 5.89 12.49 0.21
C MET A 26 6.17 12.92 1.66
N LEU A 27 5.91 12.04 2.64
CA LEU A 27 6.19 12.32 4.05
C LEU A 27 7.69 12.56 4.28
N LYS A 28 8.56 11.73 3.68
CA LYS A 28 10.02 11.88 3.77
C LYS A 28 10.49 13.22 3.16
N ALA A 29 9.93 13.59 2.01
CA ALA A 29 10.25 14.86 1.35
C ALA A 29 9.84 16.08 2.18
N LEU A 30 8.62 16.06 2.73
CA LEU A 30 8.11 17.12 3.59
C LEU A 30 8.87 17.21 4.91
N ALA A 31 9.14 16.07 5.55
CA ALA A 31 9.90 16.05 6.80
C ALA A 31 11.33 16.63 6.61
N ARG A 32 11.99 16.30 5.50
CA ARG A 32 13.30 16.90 5.14
C ARG A 32 13.17 18.39 4.89
N ARG A 33 12.14 18.83 4.16
CA ARG A 33 11.91 20.23 3.79
C ARG A 33 11.67 21.12 5.01
N TYR A 34 10.87 20.65 5.96
CA TYR A 34 10.48 21.43 7.15
C TYR A 34 11.31 21.12 8.40
N GLY A 35 12.21 20.15 8.32
CA GLY A 35 13.06 19.74 9.45
C GLY A 35 12.32 19.04 10.60
N ARG A 36 11.05 18.61 10.36
CA ARG A 36 10.20 17.93 11.34
C ARG A 36 9.36 16.81 10.71
N PRO A 37 9.09 15.72 11.43
CA PRO A 37 8.14 14.71 10.99
C PRO A 37 6.76 15.31 10.71
N CYS A 38 6.07 14.79 9.69
CA CYS A 38 4.72 15.21 9.33
C CYS A 38 3.70 14.69 10.34
N GLU A 39 2.73 15.48 10.71
CA GLU A 39 1.50 14.97 11.30
C GLU A 39 0.58 14.43 10.20
N LEU A 40 -0.18 13.39 10.50
CA LEU A 40 -1.02 12.72 9.51
C LEU A 40 -2.47 12.59 9.98
N VAL A 41 -3.40 13.06 9.16
CA VAL A 41 -4.83 12.75 9.29
C VAL A 41 -5.19 11.64 8.30
N SER A 42 -5.66 10.51 8.79
CA SER A 42 -5.95 9.34 7.98
C SER A 42 -7.15 8.54 8.52
N SER A 43 -7.33 7.33 8.03
CA SER A 43 -8.37 6.39 8.48
C SER A 43 -7.82 4.95 8.51
N GLY A 44 -8.55 4.05 9.20
CA GLY A 44 -8.14 2.66 9.34
C GLY A 44 -7.16 2.43 10.50
N ARG A 45 -7.50 1.49 11.39
CA ARG A 45 -6.72 1.20 12.61
C ARG A 45 -5.29 0.73 12.33
N TRP A 46 -5.04 0.14 11.18
CA TRP A 46 -3.73 -0.34 10.73
C TRP A 46 -2.77 0.78 10.31
N THR A 47 -3.29 1.99 10.02
CA THR A 47 -2.47 3.13 9.55
C THR A 47 -1.46 3.58 10.61
N ALA A 48 -1.89 3.71 11.86
CA ALA A 48 -1.00 4.18 12.92
C ALA A 48 0.19 3.22 13.18
N PRO A 49 0.01 1.89 13.31
CA PRO A 49 1.13 0.95 13.41
C PRO A 49 2.10 1.03 12.23
N LEU A 50 1.59 1.14 11.00
CA LEU A 50 2.44 1.29 9.80
C LEU A 50 3.26 2.59 9.86
N MET A 51 2.59 3.72 10.15
CA MET A 51 3.25 5.03 10.11
C MET A 51 4.24 5.24 11.26
N GLN A 52 4.10 4.53 12.37
CA GLN A 52 5.13 4.46 13.43
C GLN A 52 6.46 3.84 12.94
N ARG A 53 6.44 3.14 11.79
CA ARG A 53 7.63 2.61 11.12
C ARG A 53 8.21 3.56 10.06
N VAL A 54 7.70 4.80 10.01
CA VAL A 54 8.15 5.86 9.10
C VAL A 54 8.63 7.04 9.94
N PRO A 55 9.95 7.22 10.14
CA PRO A 55 10.49 8.31 10.97
C PRO A 55 10.05 9.71 10.53
N ALA A 56 9.72 9.87 9.24
CA ALA A 56 9.18 11.11 8.68
C ALA A 56 7.70 11.36 9.04
N CYS A 57 7.03 10.41 9.69
CA CYS A 57 5.65 10.54 10.17
C CYS A 57 5.64 10.63 11.70
N GLY A 58 5.10 11.68 12.24
CA GLY A 58 4.83 11.89 13.64
C GLY A 58 3.44 11.38 14.04
N PRO A 59 2.67 12.12 14.83
CA PRO A 59 1.36 11.70 15.29
C PRO A 59 0.38 11.43 14.15
N VAL A 60 -0.39 10.34 14.28
CA VAL A 60 -1.44 9.95 13.33
C VAL A 60 -2.81 10.12 13.99
N ARG A 61 -3.68 10.92 13.38
CA ARG A 61 -5.07 11.09 13.79
C ARG A 61 -5.98 10.34 12.86
N LEU A 62 -6.81 9.46 13.44
CA LEU A 62 -7.68 8.59 12.68
C LEU A 62 -9.12 9.07 12.69
N LEU A 63 -9.69 9.27 11.50
CA LEU A 63 -11.13 9.42 11.32
C LEU A 63 -11.79 8.06 11.19
N THR A 64 -12.85 7.81 11.96
CA THR A 64 -13.67 6.58 11.84
C THR A 64 -14.46 6.59 10.53
N SER A 65 -14.98 7.74 10.13
CA SER A 65 -15.65 7.92 8.84
C SER A 65 -15.59 9.40 8.43
N ARG A 66 -15.14 9.65 7.19
CA ARG A 66 -15.25 10.97 6.57
C ARG A 66 -16.60 11.20 5.90
N ARG A 67 -17.33 10.14 5.53
CA ARG A 67 -18.61 10.22 4.81
C ARG A 67 -19.82 10.45 5.73
N ALA A 68 -19.72 10.00 6.99
CA ALA A 68 -20.78 10.23 7.95
C ALA A 68 -21.07 11.73 8.14
N PRO A 69 -22.33 12.10 8.39
CA PRO A 69 -22.68 13.50 8.71
C PRO A 69 -21.88 13.99 9.93
N TYR A 70 -21.42 15.23 9.87
CA TYR A 70 -20.58 15.82 10.91
C TYR A 70 -21.19 15.70 12.30
N TRP A 71 -22.47 16.03 12.43
CA TRP A 71 -23.19 16.07 13.70
C TRP A 71 -23.29 14.71 14.44
N PHE A 72 -23.10 13.62 13.73
CA PHE A 72 -23.15 12.26 14.27
C PHE A 72 -21.79 11.57 14.30
N ASN A 73 -20.69 12.32 14.09
CA ASN A 73 -19.36 11.71 14.02
C ASN A 73 -18.38 12.37 14.99
N ARG A 74 -18.25 11.76 16.17
CA ARG A 74 -17.34 12.22 17.23
C ARG A 74 -15.89 12.43 16.73
N SER A 75 -15.37 11.52 15.90
CA SER A 75 -13.98 11.63 15.41
C SER A 75 -13.77 12.86 14.52
N GLN A 76 -14.81 13.35 13.82
CA GLN A 76 -14.73 14.58 13.07
C GLN A 76 -14.75 15.81 14.00
N TRP A 77 -15.50 15.77 15.09
CA TRP A 77 -15.47 16.84 16.09
C TRP A 77 -14.10 16.96 16.75
N GLU A 78 -13.58 15.81 17.23
CA GLU A 78 -12.25 15.74 17.85
C GLU A 78 -11.14 16.22 16.89
N LEU A 79 -11.26 15.92 15.60
CA LEU A 79 -10.35 16.46 14.58
C LEU A 79 -10.48 17.98 14.47
N VAL A 80 -11.70 18.50 14.35
CA VAL A 80 -11.93 19.96 14.20
C VAL A 80 -11.45 20.72 15.44
N ASP A 81 -11.70 20.20 16.64
CA ASP A 81 -11.26 20.85 17.88
C ASP A 81 -9.73 20.82 18.02
N TRP A 82 -9.11 19.72 17.61
CA TRP A 82 -7.66 19.65 17.54
C TRP A 82 -7.07 20.65 16.51
N LEU A 83 -7.66 20.73 15.30
CA LEU A 83 -7.21 21.66 14.26
C LEU A 83 -7.30 23.14 14.73
N ARG A 84 -8.31 23.51 15.53
CA ARG A 84 -8.43 24.86 16.11
C ARG A 84 -7.29 25.21 17.06
N GLN A 85 -6.71 24.22 17.70
CA GLN A 85 -5.60 24.36 18.63
C GLN A 85 -4.24 24.13 17.95
N HIS A 86 -4.27 23.64 16.71
CA HIS A 86 -3.06 23.35 15.95
C HIS A 86 -2.39 24.65 15.52
N PRO A 87 -1.07 24.80 15.74
CA PRO A 87 -0.35 25.99 15.29
C PRO A 87 -0.41 26.11 13.76
N PRO A 88 -0.44 27.34 13.22
CA PRO A 88 -0.38 27.55 11.78
C PRO A 88 0.82 26.85 11.14
N GLY A 89 0.59 26.17 10.03
CA GLY A 89 1.63 25.42 9.34
C GLY A 89 1.18 24.90 7.98
N PRO A 90 2.11 24.38 7.17
CA PRO A 90 1.82 23.86 5.84
C PRO A 90 0.93 22.62 5.90
N VAL A 91 -0.13 22.61 5.10
CA VAL A 91 -1.11 21.52 5.02
C VAL A 91 -1.13 20.97 3.60
N TYR A 92 -0.92 19.67 3.47
CA TYR A 92 -0.90 18.98 2.19
C TYR A 92 -2.06 17.99 2.11
N VAL A 93 -3.03 18.28 1.24
CA VAL A 93 -4.24 17.46 1.08
C VAL A 93 -4.12 16.59 -0.17
N PHE A 94 -3.70 15.35 0.02
CA PHE A 94 -3.63 14.35 -1.06
C PHE A 94 -4.94 13.54 -1.14
N GLU A 95 -6.06 14.26 -1.12
CA GLU A 95 -7.42 13.75 -1.24
C GLU A 95 -8.22 14.59 -2.24
N PRO A 96 -8.98 13.94 -3.15
CA PRO A 96 -9.77 14.66 -4.14
C PRO A 96 -11.12 15.15 -3.60
N ASP A 97 -11.53 14.75 -2.38
CA ASP A 97 -12.86 15.03 -1.86
C ASP A 97 -12.98 16.36 -1.14
N GLU A 98 -14.16 17.00 -1.33
CA GLU A 98 -14.51 18.28 -0.74
C GLU A 98 -14.63 18.25 0.78
N LYS A 99 -14.98 17.09 1.35
CA LYS A 99 -15.20 16.94 2.79
C LYS A 99 -13.91 17.16 3.60
N SER A 100 -12.77 16.76 3.06
CA SER A 100 -11.47 16.99 3.70
C SER A 100 -11.19 18.48 3.83
N HIS A 101 -11.40 19.25 2.76
CA HIS A 101 -11.26 20.70 2.79
C HIS A 101 -12.25 21.38 3.74
N TRP A 102 -13.50 20.93 3.73
CA TRP A 102 -14.51 21.46 4.63
C TRP A 102 -14.13 21.26 6.11
N LEU A 103 -13.60 20.07 6.49
CA LEU A 103 -13.13 19.80 7.85
C LEU A 103 -11.96 20.71 8.25
N LEU A 104 -11.00 20.92 7.34
CA LEU A 104 -9.86 21.81 7.58
C LEU A 104 -10.32 23.25 7.81
N HIS A 105 -11.18 23.78 6.95
CA HIS A 105 -11.72 25.13 7.11
C HIS A 105 -12.54 25.30 8.40
N ARG A 106 -13.35 24.28 8.75
CA ARG A 106 -14.08 24.28 10.01
C ARG A 106 -13.16 24.25 11.22
N GLY A 107 -11.98 23.64 11.08
CA GLY A 107 -10.89 23.66 12.05
C GLY A 107 -10.07 24.95 12.06
N GLY A 108 -10.42 25.94 11.23
CA GLY A 108 -9.71 27.23 11.21
C GLY A 108 -8.47 27.27 10.32
N ILE A 109 -8.18 26.23 9.57
CA ILE A 109 -7.04 26.22 8.64
C ILE A 109 -7.36 27.14 7.47
N LYS A 110 -6.52 28.18 7.28
CA LYS A 110 -6.66 29.14 6.19
C LYS A 110 -6.19 28.57 4.86
N GLN A 111 -6.83 28.96 3.76
CA GLN A 111 -6.53 28.48 2.42
C GLN A 111 -5.07 28.72 2.00
N GLU A 112 -4.47 29.82 2.44
CA GLU A 112 -3.08 30.18 2.13
C GLU A 112 -2.04 29.16 2.63
N TRP A 113 -2.41 28.31 3.60
CA TRP A 113 -1.55 27.22 4.12
C TRP A 113 -1.73 25.90 3.38
N ILE A 114 -2.72 25.78 2.50
CA ILE A 114 -3.14 24.50 1.90
C ILE A 114 -2.55 24.33 0.50
N CYS A 115 -1.76 23.29 0.31
CA CYS A 115 -1.46 22.67 -0.98
C CYS A 115 -2.33 21.44 -1.16
N SER A 116 -3.04 21.32 -2.29
CA SER A 116 -3.99 20.22 -2.46
C SER A 116 -4.08 19.76 -3.92
N LEU A 117 -4.77 18.63 -4.14
CA LEU A 117 -5.08 18.14 -5.49
C LEU A 117 -6.05 19.03 -6.27
N ARG A 118 -6.70 20.02 -5.63
CA ARG A 118 -7.51 21.01 -6.33
C ARG A 118 -6.63 21.90 -7.18
N GLY A 119 -6.91 21.95 -8.48
CA GLY A 119 -6.06 22.70 -9.41
C GLY A 119 -4.67 22.11 -9.66
N PHE A 120 -4.41 20.91 -9.12
CA PHE A 120 -3.16 20.20 -9.25
C PHE A 120 -3.37 18.81 -9.87
N PRO A 121 -3.76 18.73 -11.16
CA PRO A 121 -4.09 17.47 -11.79
C PRO A 121 -2.87 16.59 -11.95
N ARG A 122 -3.11 15.28 -12.00
CA ARG A 122 -2.10 14.28 -12.33
C ARG A 122 -1.64 14.47 -13.79
N GLN A 123 -0.35 14.33 -14.03
CA GLN A 123 0.23 14.35 -15.37
C GLN A 123 0.05 12.99 -16.07
N THR A 124 0.05 12.98 -17.40
CA THR A 124 -0.02 11.72 -18.17
C THR A 124 1.19 10.84 -17.85
N GLY A 125 0.95 9.54 -17.57
CA GLY A 125 2.01 8.61 -17.17
C GLY A 125 2.54 8.77 -15.74
N GLU A 126 2.07 9.76 -14.98
CA GLU A 126 2.51 10.00 -13.61
C GLU A 126 1.86 8.99 -12.65
N SER A 127 2.67 8.27 -11.88
CA SER A 127 2.15 7.38 -10.82
C SER A 127 1.62 8.18 -9.62
N ILE A 128 0.78 7.53 -8.80
CA ILE A 128 0.26 8.11 -7.55
C ILE A 128 1.40 8.56 -6.63
N MET A 129 2.48 7.81 -6.54
CA MET A 129 3.65 8.15 -5.73
C MET A 129 4.34 9.42 -6.25
N HIS A 130 4.57 9.52 -7.55
CA HIS A 130 5.19 10.70 -8.16
C HIS A 130 4.30 11.94 -8.05
N HIS A 131 2.97 11.77 -8.22
CA HIS A 131 2.01 12.85 -8.01
C HIS A 131 2.04 13.38 -6.57
N ALA A 132 2.11 12.48 -5.57
CA ALA A 132 2.25 12.86 -4.17
C ALA A 132 3.57 13.61 -3.91
N LEU A 133 4.69 13.10 -4.47
CA LEU A 133 5.99 13.79 -4.38
C LEU A 133 5.98 15.16 -5.05
N ARG A 134 5.34 15.29 -6.21
CA ARG A 134 5.20 16.58 -6.90
C ARG A 134 4.38 17.58 -6.07
N LEU A 135 3.28 17.12 -5.42
CA LEU A 135 2.54 17.97 -4.49
C LEU A 135 3.38 18.40 -3.29
N ALA A 136 4.28 17.54 -2.77
CA ALA A 136 5.18 17.90 -1.67
C ALA A 136 6.18 19.03 -2.03
N ARG A 137 6.40 19.26 -3.32
CA ARG A 137 7.26 20.35 -3.82
C ARG A 137 6.54 21.69 -3.91
N GLU A 138 5.21 21.71 -3.89
CA GLU A 138 4.43 22.95 -3.86
C GLU A 138 4.66 23.72 -2.56
N THR A 139 4.68 25.05 -2.66
CA THR A 139 4.84 25.94 -1.51
C THR A 139 3.51 26.57 -1.19
N PRO A 140 2.99 26.42 0.05
CA PRO A 140 1.80 27.17 0.48
C PRO A 140 1.98 28.67 0.28
N ALA A 141 0.94 29.37 -0.16
CA ALA A 141 0.99 30.82 -0.42
C ALA A 141 1.44 31.62 0.82
N ALA A 142 1.11 31.16 2.03
CA ALA A 142 1.56 31.75 3.29
C ALA A 142 3.08 31.75 3.46
N LEU A 143 3.81 30.94 2.72
CA LEU A 143 5.28 30.83 2.78
C LEU A 143 5.99 31.45 1.57
N ASN A 144 5.25 32.11 0.67
CA ASN A 144 5.85 32.79 -0.48
C ASN A 144 6.86 33.84 -0.03
N GLY A 145 8.09 33.73 -0.58
CA GLY A 145 9.20 34.62 -0.21
C GLY A 145 10.00 34.18 1.03
N SER A 146 9.61 33.09 1.70
CA SER A 146 10.36 32.54 2.85
C SER A 146 11.53 31.70 2.36
N ALA A 147 12.77 32.15 2.56
CA ALA A 147 14.00 31.47 2.09
C ALA A 147 14.32 30.14 2.83
N GLY A 148 13.61 29.82 3.91
CA GLY A 148 13.97 28.72 4.82
C GLY A 148 13.46 27.33 4.44
N TYR A 149 12.60 27.20 3.40
CA TYR A 149 11.92 25.95 3.09
C TYR A 149 12.11 25.54 1.62
N ALA A 150 13.37 25.57 1.18
CA ALA A 150 13.72 25.20 -0.20
C ALA A 150 13.37 23.75 -0.50
N VAL A 151 12.86 23.52 -1.70
CA VAL A 151 12.63 22.18 -2.24
C VAL A 151 13.92 21.65 -2.83
N ASP A 152 14.29 20.43 -2.45
CA ASP A 152 15.36 19.68 -3.11
C ASP A 152 14.75 18.80 -4.21
N PRO A 153 14.82 19.20 -5.50
CA PRO A 153 14.22 18.44 -6.58
C PRO A 153 14.94 17.11 -6.86
N SER A 154 16.19 16.98 -6.41
CA SER A 154 16.99 15.75 -6.55
C SER A 154 16.69 14.70 -5.49
N PHE A 155 15.95 15.05 -4.44
CA PHE A 155 15.61 14.11 -3.38
C PHE A 155 14.46 13.19 -3.83
N HIS A 156 14.79 11.93 -4.06
CA HIS A 156 13.87 10.86 -4.44
C HIS A 156 13.84 9.77 -3.35
N PRO A 157 13.11 9.99 -2.26
CA PRO A 157 13.04 9.02 -1.17
C PRO A 157 12.29 7.75 -1.59
N ASP A 158 12.74 6.62 -1.06
CA ASP A 158 12.03 5.34 -1.20
C ASP A 158 10.74 5.29 -0.35
N ALA A 159 9.89 4.31 -0.64
CA ALA A 159 8.64 4.08 0.08
C ALA A 159 8.79 3.09 1.26
N ARG A 160 10.01 2.69 1.62
CA ARG A 160 10.26 1.63 2.60
C ARG A 160 10.04 2.13 4.03
N PRO A 161 9.16 1.49 4.83
CA PRO A 161 9.10 1.69 6.27
C PRO A 161 10.28 0.99 6.97
N THR A 162 10.66 1.46 8.14
CA THR A 162 11.74 0.88 8.95
C THR A 162 11.16 -0.07 9.99
N LEU A 163 11.24 -1.38 9.73
CA LEU A 163 10.81 -2.39 10.70
C LEU A 163 11.75 -2.43 11.90
N THR A 164 11.20 -2.61 13.08
CA THR A 164 11.95 -2.77 14.33
C THR A 164 12.38 -4.22 14.51
N GLU A 165 13.34 -4.44 15.43
CA GLU A 165 13.71 -5.80 15.85
C GLU A 165 12.52 -6.58 16.44
N ALA A 166 11.58 -5.88 17.08
CA ALA A 166 10.36 -6.51 17.59
C ALA A 166 9.46 -7.02 16.46
N ASP A 167 9.33 -6.26 15.34
CA ASP A 167 8.55 -6.70 14.19
C ASP A 167 9.18 -7.91 13.51
N GLN A 168 10.51 -7.92 13.41
CA GLN A 168 11.26 -9.04 12.84
C GLN A 168 11.15 -10.29 13.73
N ARG A 169 11.30 -10.13 15.03
CA ARG A 169 11.16 -11.21 16.02
C ARG A 169 9.78 -11.81 16.00
N ASP A 170 8.72 -10.99 16.00
CA ASP A 170 7.32 -11.44 15.88
C ASP A 170 7.12 -12.30 14.62
N CYS A 171 7.71 -11.92 13.49
CA CYS A 171 7.66 -12.70 12.26
C CYS A 171 8.41 -14.04 12.38
N HIS A 172 9.61 -14.05 12.96
CA HIS A 172 10.40 -15.28 13.15
C HIS A 172 9.72 -16.26 14.13
N GLU A 173 9.15 -15.76 15.22
CA GLU A 173 8.38 -16.56 16.17
C GLU A 173 7.16 -17.19 15.49
N TRP A 174 6.45 -16.42 14.67
CA TRP A 174 5.31 -16.92 13.89
C TRP A 174 5.75 -17.99 12.88
N LEU A 175 6.85 -17.79 12.15
CA LEU A 175 7.40 -18.77 11.22
C LEU A 175 7.80 -20.05 11.94
N SER A 176 8.46 -19.95 13.08
CA SER A 176 8.87 -21.08 13.89
C SER A 176 7.66 -21.86 14.41
N ALA A 177 6.65 -21.19 14.92
CA ALA A 177 5.41 -21.80 15.40
C ALA A 177 4.63 -22.54 14.30
N LYS A 178 4.79 -22.13 13.03
CA LYS A 178 4.20 -22.79 11.86
C LYS A 178 5.08 -23.84 11.23
N GLY A 179 6.32 -24.05 11.72
CA GLY A 179 7.30 -24.98 11.12
C GLY A 179 7.78 -24.53 9.73
N LEU A 180 7.94 -23.22 9.53
CA LEU A 180 8.28 -22.59 8.24
C LEU A 180 9.66 -21.95 8.23
N ALA A 181 10.35 -21.86 9.36
CA ALA A 181 11.57 -21.07 9.54
C ALA A 181 12.73 -21.49 8.60
N ASP A 182 12.85 -22.78 8.30
CA ASP A 182 13.98 -23.34 7.54
C ASP A 182 13.66 -23.62 6.07
N SER A 183 12.56 -23.06 5.55
CA SER A 183 12.10 -23.32 4.20
C SER A 183 12.10 -22.06 3.36
N PRO A 184 12.44 -22.12 2.06
CA PRO A 184 12.14 -21.01 1.15
C PRO A 184 10.65 -20.73 1.13
N LEU A 185 10.27 -19.45 1.19
CA LEU A 185 8.87 -19.03 1.27
C LEU A 185 8.43 -18.39 -0.02
N VAL A 186 7.32 -18.84 -0.62
CA VAL A 186 6.65 -18.16 -1.73
C VAL A 186 5.29 -17.68 -1.25
N LEU A 187 5.07 -16.36 -1.34
CA LEU A 187 3.86 -15.72 -0.89
C LEU A 187 2.85 -15.62 -2.03
N LEU A 188 1.60 -15.94 -1.76
CA LEU A 188 0.50 -15.86 -2.72
C LEU A 188 -0.57 -14.92 -2.17
N GLN A 189 -0.95 -13.89 -2.92
CA GLN A 189 -2.02 -12.96 -2.53
C GLN A 189 -3.12 -13.00 -3.59
N PRO A 190 -4.08 -13.92 -3.46
CA PRO A 190 -5.10 -14.14 -4.49
C PRO A 190 -6.22 -13.13 -4.47
N GLY A 191 -6.44 -12.45 -3.35
CA GLY A 191 -7.56 -11.55 -3.16
C GLY A 191 -7.17 -10.10 -2.92
N ASN A 192 -8.16 -9.25 -3.01
CA ASN A 192 -8.11 -7.86 -2.58
C ASN A 192 -9.41 -7.49 -1.85
N LYS A 193 -9.45 -6.31 -1.22
CA LYS A 193 -10.63 -5.84 -0.46
C LYS A 193 -11.96 -5.94 -1.24
N LYS A 194 -11.92 -5.94 -2.56
CA LYS A 194 -13.13 -5.96 -3.41
C LYS A 194 -13.53 -7.37 -3.81
N THR A 195 -12.59 -8.32 -3.86
CA THR A 195 -12.85 -9.70 -4.29
C THR A 195 -13.96 -10.36 -3.46
N MET A 196 -13.99 -10.08 -2.16
CA MET A 196 -14.99 -10.67 -1.24
C MET A 196 -16.14 -9.72 -0.87
N LYS A 197 -16.24 -8.54 -1.49
CA LYS A 197 -17.20 -7.49 -1.07
C LYS A 197 -18.66 -7.91 -1.16
N GLY A 198 -19.01 -8.83 -2.04
CA GLY A 198 -20.38 -9.37 -2.17
C GLY A 198 -20.49 -10.83 -1.73
N GLY A 199 -19.47 -11.35 -1.03
CA GLY A 199 -19.35 -12.75 -0.67
C GLY A 199 -18.94 -13.64 -1.86
N ASN A 200 -18.98 -14.95 -1.66
CA ASN A 200 -18.50 -15.93 -2.64
C ASN A 200 -19.24 -15.87 -4.00
N ARG A 201 -20.52 -15.48 -3.99
CA ARG A 201 -21.35 -15.47 -5.21
C ARG A 201 -20.96 -14.40 -6.23
N THR A 202 -20.31 -13.33 -5.79
CA THR A 202 -19.99 -12.17 -6.64
C THR A 202 -18.50 -12.00 -6.89
N ARG A 203 -17.65 -12.86 -6.32
CA ARG A 203 -16.20 -12.72 -6.49
C ARG A 203 -15.74 -12.91 -7.92
N SER A 204 -16.33 -13.84 -8.66
CA SER A 204 -16.02 -14.12 -10.08
C SER A 204 -16.39 -12.97 -11.03
N SER A 205 -17.26 -12.04 -10.60
CA SER A 205 -17.58 -10.83 -11.37
C SER A 205 -16.60 -9.68 -11.11
N ASN A 206 -15.61 -9.86 -10.27
CA ASN A 206 -14.58 -8.85 -10.02
C ASN A 206 -13.47 -8.96 -11.07
N VAL A 207 -13.19 -7.89 -11.79
CA VAL A 207 -12.13 -7.83 -12.82
C VAL A 207 -10.73 -8.20 -12.31
N ASP A 208 -10.48 -8.05 -11.00
CA ASP A 208 -9.21 -8.44 -10.36
C ASP A 208 -9.25 -9.89 -9.81
N TYR A 209 -10.31 -10.67 -10.15
CA TYR A 209 -10.39 -12.06 -9.73
C TYR A 209 -9.63 -12.96 -10.71
N TRP A 210 -8.73 -13.78 -10.16
CA TRP A 210 -8.06 -14.84 -10.90
C TRP A 210 -8.57 -16.19 -10.37
N PRO A 211 -9.03 -17.11 -11.21
CA PRO A 211 -9.76 -18.32 -10.78
C PRO A 211 -8.98 -19.21 -9.82
N GLU A 212 -9.67 -19.87 -8.90
CA GLU A 212 -9.09 -20.82 -7.94
C GLU A 212 -8.34 -21.96 -8.64
N SER A 213 -8.88 -22.44 -9.78
CA SER A 213 -8.21 -23.46 -10.61
C SER A 213 -6.88 -22.97 -11.16
N HIS A 214 -6.76 -21.69 -11.53
CA HIS A 214 -5.52 -21.10 -12.00
C HIS A 214 -4.48 -20.98 -10.86
N TRP A 215 -4.92 -20.57 -9.66
CA TRP A 215 -4.07 -20.61 -8.48
C TRP A 215 -3.60 -22.01 -8.15
N ALA A 216 -4.48 -23.02 -8.25
CA ALA A 216 -4.12 -24.43 -8.01
C ALA A 216 -3.09 -24.96 -9.03
N MET A 217 -3.25 -24.62 -10.31
CA MET A 217 -2.27 -24.97 -11.35
C MET A 217 -0.93 -24.26 -11.10
N LEU A 218 -0.94 -22.98 -10.76
CA LEU A 218 0.27 -22.23 -10.39
C LEU A 218 0.99 -22.88 -9.18
N ILE A 219 0.26 -23.19 -8.11
CA ILE A 219 0.78 -23.84 -6.91
C ILE A 219 1.46 -25.18 -7.28
N THR A 220 0.81 -25.98 -8.12
CA THR A 220 1.38 -27.26 -8.61
C THR A 220 2.70 -27.01 -9.34
N GLY A 221 2.71 -26.08 -10.30
CA GLY A 221 3.92 -25.75 -11.06
C GLY A 221 5.04 -25.13 -10.23
N LEU A 222 4.74 -24.33 -9.22
CA LEU A 222 5.74 -23.80 -8.26
C LEU A 222 6.40 -24.93 -7.47
N ARG A 223 5.64 -25.92 -7.04
CA ARG A 223 6.13 -27.04 -6.26
C ARG A 223 7.00 -28.01 -7.06
N GLU A 224 6.69 -28.20 -8.32
CA GLU A 224 7.52 -28.97 -9.23
C GLU A 224 8.91 -28.34 -9.39
N ARG A 225 8.98 -27.01 -9.43
CA ARG A 225 10.21 -26.23 -9.65
C ARG A 225 11.00 -25.94 -8.37
N MET A 226 10.30 -25.83 -7.25
CA MET A 226 10.90 -25.58 -5.94
C MET A 226 10.27 -26.51 -4.88
N PRO A 227 10.61 -27.83 -4.87
CA PRO A 227 9.99 -28.81 -3.97
C PRO A 227 10.17 -28.51 -2.49
N ALA A 228 11.24 -27.81 -2.12
CA ALA A 228 11.52 -27.42 -0.73
C ALA A 228 10.67 -26.23 -0.26
N ALA A 229 10.07 -25.45 -1.18
CA ALA A 229 9.34 -24.25 -0.82
C ALA A 229 8.06 -24.55 -0.03
N ARG A 230 7.75 -23.65 0.90
CA ARG A 230 6.46 -23.53 1.55
C ARG A 230 5.69 -22.40 0.89
N LEU A 231 4.45 -22.65 0.55
CA LEU A 231 3.58 -21.68 -0.10
C LEU A 231 2.63 -21.11 0.95
N ILE A 232 2.57 -19.76 1.05
CA ILE A 232 1.75 -19.09 2.05
C ILE A 232 0.70 -18.27 1.31
N ILE A 233 -0.57 -18.64 1.46
CA ILE A 233 -1.68 -17.85 0.95
C ILE A 233 -1.97 -16.74 1.96
N CYS A 234 -1.60 -15.52 1.58
CA CYS A 234 -1.82 -14.29 2.34
C CYS A 234 -3.23 -13.73 2.10
N GLY A 235 -3.72 -12.94 3.04
CA GLY A 235 -4.99 -12.26 2.90
C GLY A 235 -5.48 -11.68 4.22
N SER A 236 -6.67 -11.12 4.21
CA SER A 236 -7.43 -10.73 5.41
C SER A 236 -8.39 -11.85 5.82
N PRO A 237 -8.95 -11.84 7.04
CA PRO A 237 -9.95 -12.83 7.46
C PRO A 237 -11.15 -12.94 6.51
N ALA A 238 -11.54 -11.85 5.85
CA ALA A 238 -12.61 -11.86 4.86
C ALA A 238 -12.27 -12.65 3.58
N GLU A 239 -10.99 -12.86 3.29
CA GLU A 239 -10.49 -13.58 2.12
C GLU A 239 -10.23 -15.07 2.41
N ARG A 240 -10.42 -15.52 3.65
CA ARG A 240 -10.24 -16.92 4.05
C ARG A 240 -11.02 -17.92 3.17
N PRO A 241 -12.32 -17.69 2.82
CA PRO A 241 -13.05 -18.62 1.96
C PRO A 241 -12.42 -18.80 0.58
N LEU A 242 -11.85 -17.73 0.00
CA LEU A 242 -11.11 -17.83 -1.27
C LEU A 242 -9.85 -18.70 -1.12
N ALA A 243 -9.11 -18.52 -0.04
CA ALA A 243 -7.91 -19.34 0.23
C ALA A 243 -8.26 -20.82 0.43
N GLU A 244 -9.34 -21.10 1.14
CA GLU A 244 -9.84 -22.48 1.36
C GLU A 244 -10.30 -23.14 0.06
N ASP A 245 -10.97 -22.41 -0.83
CA ASP A 245 -11.41 -22.92 -2.13
C ASP A 245 -10.20 -23.18 -3.06
N ILE A 246 -9.17 -22.35 -3.02
CA ILE A 246 -7.92 -22.61 -3.75
C ILE A 246 -7.28 -23.92 -3.25
N VAL A 247 -7.16 -24.11 -1.93
CA VAL A 247 -6.58 -25.32 -1.35
C VAL A 247 -7.46 -26.53 -1.65
N ALA A 248 -8.78 -26.39 -1.66
CA ALA A 248 -9.71 -27.46 -2.02
C ALA A 248 -9.57 -27.90 -3.49
N SER A 249 -9.15 -26.99 -4.37
CA SER A 249 -8.92 -27.25 -5.79
C SER A 249 -7.58 -27.97 -6.08
N LEU A 250 -6.72 -28.15 -5.08
CA LEU A 250 -5.43 -28.83 -5.26
C LEU A 250 -5.64 -30.35 -5.37
N PRO A 251 -5.05 -31.00 -6.38
CA PRO A 251 -5.18 -32.47 -6.58
C PRO A 251 -4.46 -33.26 -5.47
N SER A 252 -3.37 -32.74 -4.96
CA SER A 252 -2.57 -33.35 -3.87
C SER A 252 -1.72 -32.29 -3.19
N ALA A 253 -1.16 -32.64 -2.03
CA ALA A 253 -0.11 -31.82 -1.40
C ALA A 253 -0.57 -30.55 -0.69
N ARG A 254 -1.70 -30.65 -0.01
CA ARG A 254 -2.22 -29.58 0.88
C ARG A 254 -1.27 -29.27 2.02
N GLU A 255 -0.46 -30.22 2.46
CA GLU A 255 0.45 -30.11 3.61
C GLU A 255 1.57 -29.07 3.46
N ARG A 256 1.85 -28.60 2.25
CA ARG A 256 2.86 -27.56 2.00
C ARG A 256 2.29 -26.18 1.71
N VAL A 257 0.99 -26.03 1.79
CA VAL A 257 0.30 -24.76 1.62
C VAL A 257 -0.29 -24.30 2.95
N VAL A 258 0.11 -23.13 3.40
CA VAL A 258 -0.35 -22.52 4.64
C VAL A 258 -1.29 -21.37 4.32
N ILE A 259 -2.49 -21.38 4.90
CA ILE A 259 -3.41 -20.25 4.85
C ILE A 259 -3.09 -19.30 6.01
N ALA A 260 -2.72 -18.07 5.70
CA ALA A 260 -2.34 -17.03 6.66
C ALA A 260 -3.24 -15.79 6.55
N THR A 261 -4.56 -16.01 6.53
CA THR A 261 -5.55 -14.92 6.40
C THR A 261 -5.94 -14.30 7.74
N ASP A 262 -5.78 -15.01 8.86
CA ASP A 262 -6.28 -14.58 10.16
C ASP A 262 -5.18 -14.06 11.08
N ASP A 263 -3.94 -14.42 10.82
CA ASP A 263 -2.81 -14.20 11.71
C ASP A 263 -1.62 -13.47 11.05
N LEU A 264 -1.90 -12.72 9.98
CA LEU A 264 -0.89 -11.95 9.23
C LEU A 264 -1.17 -10.42 9.28
N PRO A 265 -0.98 -9.79 10.45
CA PRO A 265 -1.10 -8.32 10.54
C PRO A 265 -0.06 -7.64 9.64
N ILE A 266 -0.33 -6.37 9.26
CA ILE A 266 0.45 -5.64 8.26
C ILE A 266 1.96 -5.64 8.54
N LEU A 267 2.38 -5.42 9.79
CA LEU A 267 3.82 -5.37 10.12
C LEU A 267 4.48 -6.74 9.98
N ARG A 268 3.79 -7.82 10.38
CA ARG A 268 4.27 -9.19 10.15
C ARG A 268 4.32 -9.52 8.67
N LEU A 269 3.34 -9.10 7.88
CA LEU A 269 3.37 -9.27 6.42
C LEU A 269 4.58 -8.57 5.81
N LEU A 270 4.86 -7.32 6.20
CA LEU A 270 6.03 -6.57 5.71
C LEU A 270 7.34 -7.25 6.12
N ALA A 271 7.44 -7.75 7.36
CA ALA A 271 8.61 -8.52 7.80
C ALA A 271 8.76 -9.84 7.03
N LEU A 272 7.66 -10.56 6.83
CA LEU A 272 7.63 -11.79 6.04
C LEU A 272 8.09 -11.55 4.58
N GLN A 273 7.70 -10.42 3.99
CA GLN A 273 8.13 -10.03 2.64
C GLN A 273 9.64 -9.76 2.52
N THR A 274 10.32 -9.39 3.61
CA THR A 274 11.80 -9.28 3.59
C THR A 274 12.52 -10.63 3.61
N LEU A 275 11.84 -11.69 4.05
CA LEU A 275 12.38 -13.04 4.18
C LEU A 275 11.95 -13.96 3.04
N ALA A 276 10.89 -13.57 2.32
CA ALA A 276 10.33 -14.42 1.27
C ALA A 276 11.22 -14.45 0.03
N HIS A 277 11.33 -15.63 -0.57
CA HIS A 277 11.97 -15.81 -1.87
C HIS A 277 11.28 -14.97 -2.95
N SER A 278 9.95 -14.95 -2.94
CA SER A 278 9.16 -14.19 -3.92
C SER A 278 7.69 -14.07 -3.50
N MET A 279 6.96 -13.18 -4.18
CA MET A 279 5.52 -13.05 -4.04
C MET A 279 4.84 -13.06 -5.41
N ILE A 280 3.66 -13.69 -5.49
CA ILE A 280 2.76 -13.60 -6.64
C ILE A 280 1.43 -13.05 -6.14
N SER A 281 0.94 -11.98 -6.77
CA SER A 281 -0.18 -11.22 -6.23
C SER A 281 -1.08 -10.68 -7.36
N VAL A 282 -2.38 -10.56 -7.09
CA VAL A 282 -3.21 -9.61 -7.84
C VAL A 282 -2.88 -8.19 -7.40
N ASN A 283 -3.32 -7.17 -8.17
CA ASN A 283 -3.11 -5.76 -7.80
C ASN A 283 -3.79 -5.42 -6.47
N THR A 284 -2.99 -5.27 -5.42
CA THR A 284 -3.47 -5.02 -4.04
C THR A 284 -2.37 -4.41 -3.16
N GLY A 285 -2.76 -3.93 -1.97
CA GLY A 285 -1.82 -3.36 -1.01
C GLY A 285 -0.60 -4.23 -0.67
N PRO A 286 -0.75 -5.54 -0.41
CA PRO A 286 0.37 -6.46 -0.22
C PRO A 286 1.39 -6.50 -1.36
N ALA A 287 0.99 -6.33 -2.63
CA ALA A 287 1.93 -6.23 -3.76
C ALA A 287 2.85 -4.99 -3.63
N HIS A 288 2.28 -3.84 -3.24
CA HIS A 288 3.08 -2.64 -2.94
C HIS A 288 4.03 -2.89 -1.76
N GLY A 289 3.57 -3.62 -0.74
CA GLY A 289 4.41 -4.05 0.38
C GLY A 289 5.61 -4.87 -0.10
N ALA A 290 5.39 -5.89 -0.93
CA ALA A 290 6.45 -6.74 -1.47
C ALA A 290 7.51 -5.92 -2.23
N ALA A 291 7.08 -5.10 -3.19
CA ALA A 291 8.01 -4.26 -3.94
C ALA A 291 8.79 -3.29 -3.02
N THR A 292 8.10 -2.67 -2.08
CA THR A 292 8.69 -1.71 -1.14
C THR A 292 9.70 -2.38 -0.19
N MET A 293 9.44 -3.62 0.24
CA MET A 293 10.31 -4.36 1.16
C MET A 293 11.44 -5.11 0.45
N GLY A 294 11.47 -5.10 -0.89
CA GLY A 294 12.51 -5.76 -1.67
C GLY A 294 12.24 -7.25 -1.91
N CYS A 295 10.98 -7.68 -1.87
CA CYS A 295 10.56 -9.02 -2.23
C CYS A 295 10.37 -9.13 -3.76
N PRO A 296 11.03 -10.06 -4.46
CA PRO A 296 10.77 -10.31 -5.88
C PRO A 296 9.29 -10.59 -6.13
N LEU A 297 8.69 -9.94 -7.15
CA LEU A 297 7.24 -9.87 -7.28
C LEU A 297 6.76 -10.15 -8.70
N VAL A 298 5.79 -11.05 -8.85
CA VAL A 298 4.90 -11.10 -10.02
C VAL A 298 3.56 -10.50 -9.62
N VAL A 299 3.06 -9.52 -10.37
CA VAL A 299 1.76 -8.90 -10.09
C VAL A 299 0.86 -8.92 -11.32
N LEU A 300 -0.39 -9.35 -11.10
CA LEU A 300 -1.41 -9.42 -12.14
C LEU A 300 -2.23 -8.12 -12.14
N PHE A 301 -2.27 -7.44 -13.28
CA PHE A 301 -2.99 -6.20 -13.48
C PHE A 301 -4.03 -6.33 -14.56
N THR A 302 -5.20 -5.73 -14.36
CA THR A 302 -6.16 -5.46 -15.45
C THR A 302 -5.71 -4.22 -16.23
N ARG A 303 -6.24 -4.03 -17.45
CA ARG A 303 -6.01 -2.80 -18.24
C ARG A 303 -7.04 -1.70 -17.94
N HIS A 304 -7.87 -1.89 -16.93
CA HIS A 304 -8.92 -0.95 -16.59
C HIS A 304 -8.34 0.44 -16.24
N GLN A 305 -8.83 1.52 -16.88
CA GLN A 305 -8.28 2.87 -16.83
C GLN A 305 -8.07 3.41 -15.40
N HIS A 306 -8.99 3.14 -14.47
CA HIS A 306 -8.90 3.61 -13.09
C HIS A 306 -7.98 2.77 -12.19
N ARG A 307 -7.35 1.73 -12.73
CA ARG A 307 -6.48 0.79 -12.01
C ARG A 307 -5.26 0.40 -12.84
N SER A 308 -4.92 1.23 -13.83
CA SER A 308 -3.80 0.97 -14.71
C SER A 308 -2.49 0.84 -13.94
N ALA A 309 -1.57 0.06 -14.49
CA ALA A 309 -0.23 -0.05 -13.93
C ALA A 309 0.50 1.30 -13.91
N ASP A 310 0.22 2.20 -14.86
CA ASP A 310 0.79 3.56 -14.87
C ASP A 310 0.47 4.32 -13.57
N LEU A 311 -0.72 4.08 -12.98
CA LEU A 311 -1.14 4.70 -11.73
C LEU A 311 -0.59 3.98 -10.50
N TYR A 312 -0.71 2.65 -10.51
CA TYR A 312 -0.60 1.81 -9.31
C TYR A 312 0.44 0.70 -9.43
N ALA A 313 1.33 0.73 -10.44
CA ALA A 313 2.41 -0.24 -10.44
C ALA A 313 3.17 -0.19 -9.11
N PRO A 314 3.46 -1.32 -8.49
CA PRO A 314 4.34 -1.36 -7.32
C PRO A 314 5.68 -0.72 -7.69
N GLN A 315 6.16 0.16 -6.83
CA GLN A 315 7.44 0.83 -7.05
C GLN A 315 8.53 0.02 -6.35
N PRO A 316 9.38 -0.71 -7.10
CA PRO A 316 10.45 -1.49 -6.50
C PRO A 316 11.53 -0.58 -5.94
N THR A 317 12.12 -1.01 -4.85
CA THR A 317 13.34 -0.38 -4.32
C THR A 317 14.58 -1.05 -4.89
N THR A 318 14.67 -2.38 -4.79
CA THR A 318 15.85 -3.17 -5.19
C THR A 318 15.50 -4.51 -5.85
N ALA A 319 14.30 -5.04 -5.65
CA ALA A 319 13.90 -6.34 -6.17
C ALA A 319 13.23 -6.24 -7.55
N PRO A 320 13.34 -7.28 -8.39
CA PRO A 320 12.66 -7.33 -9.68
C PRO A 320 11.14 -7.43 -9.50
N VAL A 321 10.41 -6.75 -10.39
CA VAL A 321 8.94 -6.78 -10.47
C VAL A 321 8.52 -7.09 -11.91
N GLU A 322 7.80 -8.20 -12.08
CA GLU A 322 7.15 -8.57 -13.34
C GLU A 322 5.66 -8.23 -13.27
N ILE A 323 5.19 -7.39 -14.20
CA ILE A 323 3.79 -6.99 -14.30
C ILE A 323 3.15 -7.72 -15.47
N LEU A 324 2.10 -8.48 -15.20
CA LEU A 324 1.37 -9.25 -16.19
C LEU A 324 -0.03 -8.67 -16.44
N PHE A 325 -0.41 -8.66 -17.71
CA PHE A 325 -1.72 -8.18 -18.18
C PHE A 325 -2.43 -9.28 -18.95
N PRO A 326 -3.78 -9.23 -19.04
CA PRO A 326 -4.52 -9.95 -20.04
C PRO A 326 -3.91 -9.78 -21.43
N ALA A 327 -3.89 -10.85 -22.23
CA ALA A 327 -3.40 -10.79 -23.61
C ALA A 327 -4.26 -9.85 -24.47
N SER A 328 -5.56 -9.79 -24.20
CA SER A 328 -6.46 -8.84 -24.82
C SER A 328 -6.12 -7.41 -24.43
N ILE A 329 -6.15 -6.50 -25.40
CA ILE A 329 -6.03 -5.05 -25.19
C ILE A 329 -7.35 -4.42 -24.72
N ASP A 330 -8.42 -5.17 -24.63
CA ASP A 330 -9.72 -4.72 -24.14
C ASP A 330 -9.58 -4.22 -22.70
N PRO A 331 -9.98 -2.98 -22.40
CA PRO A 331 -9.95 -2.45 -21.03
C PRO A 331 -10.81 -3.24 -20.04
N GLU A 332 -11.83 -3.95 -20.51
CA GLU A 332 -12.73 -4.76 -19.68
C GLU A 332 -12.23 -6.21 -19.51
N ALA A 333 -11.10 -6.58 -20.13
CA ALA A 333 -10.53 -7.90 -19.95
C ALA A 333 -10.12 -8.12 -18.49
N ASP A 334 -10.63 -9.19 -17.91
CA ASP A 334 -10.34 -9.60 -16.54
C ASP A 334 -9.07 -10.46 -16.42
N LEU A 335 -8.65 -10.72 -15.19
CA LEU A 335 -7.45 -11.51 -14.93
C LEU A 335 -7.59 -12.99 -15.33
N SER A 336 -8.80 -13.53 -15.49
CA SER A 336 -9.02 -14.96 -15.79
C SER A 336 -8.40 -15.39 -17.12
N SER A 337 -8.15 -14.44 -18.02
CA SER A 337 -7.50 -14.68 -19.32
C SER A 337 -5.97 -14.82 -19.22
N ILE A 338 -5.36 -14.52 -18.07
CA ILE A 338 -3.91 -14.73 -17.84
C ILE A 338 -3.69 -16.22 -17.50
N ALA A 339 -3.00 -16.93 -18.38
CA ALA A 339 -2.73 -18.35 -18.17
C ALA A 339 -1.74 -18.59 -17.01
N PRO A 340 -1.94 -19.63 -16.18
CA PRO A 340 -1.03 -19.98 -15.08
C PRO A 340 0.42 -20.20 -15.52
N GLU A 341 0.64 -20.74 -16.71
CA GLU A 341 1.95 -20.96 -17.31
C GLU A 341 2.69 -19.65 -17.57
N THR A 342 1.96 -18.60 -17.97
CA THR A 342 2.51 -17.25 -18.16
C THR A 342 3.00 -16.67 -16.84
N VAL A 343 2.21 -16.85 -15.76
CA VAL A 343 2.58 -16.41 -14.41
C VAL A 343 3.81 -17.17 -13.91
N LEU A 344 3.84 -18.47 -14.14
CA LEU A 344 4.95 -19.32 -13.74
C LEU A 344 6.24 -18.99 -14.50
N ALA A 345 6.15 -18.72 -15.80
CA ALA A 345 7.29 -18.27 -16.61
C ALA A 345 7.83 -16.90 -16.14
N ALA A 346 6.96 -15.96 -15.78
CA ALA A 346 7.36 -14.69 -15.22
C ALA A 346 8.04 -14.85 -13.84
N TRP A 347 7.50 -15.73 -12.99
CA TRP A 347 8.11 -16.05 -11.71
C TRP A 347 9.53 -16.64 -11.84
N GLN A 348 9.74 -17.50 -12.82
CA GLN A 348 11.08 -18.08 -13.08
C GLN A 348 12.12 -17.01 -13.45
N LYS A 349 11.71 -15.94 -14.14
CA LYS A 349 12.62 -14.81 -14.48
C LYS A 349 13.10 -14.07 -13.23
N LEU A 350 12.27 -13.96 -12.17
CA LEU A 350 12.67 -13.34 -10.91
C LEU A 350 13.86 -14.04 -10.26
N SER A 351 13.94 -15.37 -10.42
CA SER A 351 14.99 -16.23 -9.80
C SER A 351 16.34 -16.14 -10.51
N VAL A 352 16.39 -15.63 -11.74
CA VAL A 352 17.63 -15.52 -12.55
C VAL A 352 18.31 -14.16 -12.33
N ALA A 353 17.62 -13.20 -11.75
CA ALA A 353 18.10 -11.83 -11.56
C ALA A 353 18.71 -11.55 -10.18
N GLY A 354 18.86 -12.58 -9.33
CA GLY A 354 19.38 -12.51 -7.96
C GLY A 354 20.78 -13.05 -7.78
#